data_82b689176ffb240b1cdf6ce018175fdd
#
_entry.id   82b689176ffb240b1cdf6ce018175fdd
#
_cell.length_a   1.000
_cell.length_b   1.000
_cell.length_c   1.000
_cell.angle_alpha   90.00
_cell.angle_beta   90.00
_cell.angle_gamma   90.00
#
_symmetry.space_group_name_H-M   'P 1'
#
loop_
_entity.id
_entity.type
_entity.pdbx_description
1 polymer ?
#
loop_
_entity_poly.entity_id
_entity_poly.type
_entity_poly.pdbx_seq_one_letter_code
_entity_poly.pdbx_strand_id
1 'polypeptide(L)'
;MRSLNFIIILAAGLLLAGCHQDVLYVENQPVPKGVWSQGHFLKFDVPVTDTQPLYTIYLQVRNDGRYEYSNLWLFITTSSPTGAVMQDTVECVLAAPDGRWLGRGSGGRFSLEIPYRYQVRFPYEGVYSFEIQHGMRTKELLHVADIGIRIQKAF
;
A
#
# COMPACT_ATOMS: atom_id res chain seq x y z
N MET A 1 -23.60 -25.03 -39.10
CA MET A 1 -23.71 -23.70 -38.42
C MET A 1 -23.85 -23.81 -36.89
N ARG A 2 -24.54 -24.79 -36.34
CA ARG A 2 -24.72 -24.97 -34.88
C ARG A 2 -23.42 -25.33 -34.11
N SER A 3 -22.55 -26.14 -34.72
CA SER A 3 -21.26 -26.55 -34.12
C SER A 3 -20.21 -25.44 -34.09
N LEU A 4 -20.24 -24.51 -35.06
CA LEU A 4 -19.30 -23.39 -35.11
C LEU A 4 -19.57 -22.37 -34.00
N ASN A 5 -20.87 -22.13 -33.69
CA ASN A 5 -21.23 -21.23 -32.57
C ASN A 5 -20.85 -21.80 -31.21
N PHE A 6 -20.86 -23.12 -31.03
CA PHE A 6 -20.48 -23.78 -29.79
C PHE A 6 -18.96 -23.65 -29.53
N ILE A 7 -18.16 -23.74 -30.59
CA ILE A 7 -16.69 -23.60 -30.52
C ILE A 7 -16.31 -22.13 -30.18
N ILE A 8 -17.02 -21.14 -30.74
CA ILE A 8 -16.78 -19.73 -30.48
C ILE A 8 -17.13 -19.37 -29.02
N ILE A 9 -18.21 -19.92 -28.48
CA ILE A 9 -18.60 -19.70 -27.06
C ILE A 9 -17.61 -20.36 -26.11
N LEU A 10 -17.12 -21.56 -26.44
CA LEU A 10 -16.10 -22.23 -25.62
C LEU A 10 -14.76 -21.51 -25.65
N ALA A 11 -14.34 -20.93 -26.79
CA ALA A 11 -13.12 -20.16 -26.93
C ALA A 11 -13.21 -18.81 -26.20
N ALA A 12 -14.37 -18.16 -26.17
CA ALA A 12 -14.58 -16.92 -25.41
C ALA A 12 -14.53 -17.13 -23.88
N GLY A 13 -14.94 -18.30 -23.41
CA GLY A 13 -14.88 -18.68 -21.98
C GLY A 13 -13.45 -18.89 -21.47
N LEU A 14 -12.50 -19.29 -22.33
CA LEU A 14 -11.10 -19.51 -21.92
C LEU A 14 -10.29 -18.21 -21.79
N LEU A 15 -10.76 -17.10 -22.33
CA LEU A 15 -10.04 -15.81 -22.26
C LEU A 15 -10.27 -15.05 -20.94
N LEU A 16 -11.15 -15.53 -20.07
CA LEU A 16 -11.45 -14.92 -18.77
C LEU A 16 -10.62 -15.49 -17.60
N ALA A 17 -9.76 -16.47 -17.84
CA ALA A 17 -8.97 -17.16 -16.81
C ALA A 17 -7.56 -16.59 -16.67
N GLY A 18 -7.36 -15.26 -16.62
CA GLY A 18 -6.02 -14.72 -16.71
C GLY A 18 -5.73 -13.41 -16.01
N CYS A 19 -6.24 -13.19 -14.79
CA CYS A 19 -5.67 -12.17 -13.91
C CYS A 19 -5.59 -12.71 -12.49
N HIS A 20 -4.67 -13.64 -12.26
CA HIS A 20 -4.18 -13.89 -10.91
C HIS A 20 -3.25 -12.72 -10.57
N GLN A 21 -3.81 -11.66 -10.04
CA GLN A 21 -3.01 -10.70 -9.32
C GLN A 21 -2.58 -11.41 -8.03
N ASP A 22 -1.28 -11.70 -7.94
CA ASP A 22 -0.67 -12.31 -6.75
C ASP A 22 -0.61 -11.33 -5.58
N VAL A 23 -1.71 -10.59 -5.35
CA VAL A 23 -1.88 -9.62 -4.29
C VAL A 23 -2.42 -10.34 -3.06
N LEU A 24 -1.62 -10.33 -1.98
CA LEU A 24 -2.04 -10.84 -0.68
C LEU A 24 -2.99 -9.85 0.02
N TYR A 25 -2.69 -8.56 -0.06
CA TYR A 25 -3.40 -7.53 0.68
C TYR A 25 -3.30 -6.17 -0.01
N VAL A 26 -4.37 -5.42 0.01
CA VAL A 26 -4.39 -4.01 -0.38
C VAL A 26 -5.49 -3.28 0.39
N GLU A 27 -5.11 -2.24 1.09
CA GLU A 27 -6.04 -1.36 1.80
C GLU A 27 -5.48 0.06 1.86
N ASN A 28 -6.37 1.06 1.73
CA ASN A 28 -6.08 2.46 1.93
C ASN A 28 -7.00 3.01 3.00
N GLN A 29 -6.45 3.71 3.97
CA GLN A 29 -7.21 4.34 5.04
C GLN A 29 -7.15 5.86 4.90
N PRO A 30 -8.30 6.56 4.91
CA PRO A 30 -8.35 8.00 4.80
C PRO A 30 -7.82 8.66 6.08
N VAL A 31 -7.07 9.75 5.89
CA VAL A 31 -6.73 10.66 6.97
C VAL A 31 -7.93 11.57 7.24
N PRO A 32 -8.50 11.57 8.46
CA PRO A 32 -9.69 12.32 8.76
C PRO A 32 -9.53 13.82 8.42
N LYS A 33 -10.40 14.35 7.56
CA LYS A 33 -10.42 15.76 7.13
C LYS A 33 -9.10 16.25 6.52
N GLY A 34 -8.20 15.36 6.11
CA GLY A 34 -6.87 15.71 5.61
C GLY A 34 -5.92 16.28 6.68
N VAL A 35 -6.21 16.04 7.95
CA VAL A 35 -5.38 16.44 9.10
C VAL A 35 -4.93 15.19 9.84
N TRP A 36 -3.66 14.87 9.75
CA TRP A 36 -3.09 13.70 10.41
C TRP A 36 -2.39 14.10 11.70
N SER A 37 -3.01 13.81 12.82
CA SER A 37 -2.43 14.07 14.15
C SER A 37 -1.35 13.03 14.46
N GLN A 38 -0.28 13.46 15.12
CA GLN A 38 0.86 12.62 15.51
C GLN A 38 0.47 11.43 16.39
N GLY A 39 -0.61 11.55 17.19
CA GLY A 39 -1.17 10.45 18.00
C GLY A 39 -2.16 9.55 17.27
N HIS A 40 -2.43 9.79 15.99
CA HIS A 40 -3.36 8.99 15.19
C HIS A 40 -2.62 7.93 14.39
N PHE A 41 -2.80 6.67 14.77
CA PHE A 41 -2.23 5.52 14.08
C PHE A 41 -3.22 4.97 13.06
N LEU A 42 -2.73 4.69 11.85
CA LEU A 42 -3.46 3.95 10.83
C LEU A 42 -3.04 2.49 10.95
N LYS A 43 -3.99 1.61 11.18
CA LYS A 43 -3.74 0.19 11.46
C LYS A 43 -4.26 -0.67 10.32
N PHE A 44 -3.39 -1.57 9.84
CA PHE A 44 -3.68 -2.52 8.77
C PHE A 44 -3.45 -3.94 9.29
N ASP A 45 -4.50 -4.75 9.31
CA ASP A 45 -4.43 -6.13 9.77
C ASP A 45 -4.40 -7.06 8.56
N VAL A 46 -3.26 -7.69 8.32
CA VAL A 46 -2.96 -8.51 7.14
C VAL A 46 -3.10 -9.99 7.48
N PRO A 47 -4.12 -10.69 7.00
CA PRO A 47 -4.24 -12.14 7.19
C PRO A 47 -3.28 -12.86 6.25
N VAL A 48 -2.40 -13.68 6.81
CA VAL A 48 -1.46 -14.53 6.07
C VAL A 48 -1.86 -15.98 6.26
N THR A 49 -2.15 -16.67 5.16
CA THR A 49 -2.54 -18.08 5.12
C THR A 49 -1.53 -18.96 4.37
N ASP A 50 -0.58 -18.35 3.64
CA ASP A 50 0.48 -19.06 2.92
C ASP A 50 1.84 -18.43 3.29
N THR A 51 2.69 -19.22 3.92
CA THR A 51 4.00 -18.81 4.41
C THR A 51 5.15 -19.11 3.43
N GLN A 52 4.85 -19.74 2.30
CA GLN A 52 5.88 -20.18 1.35
C GLN A 52 6.36 -19.04 0.42
N PRO A 53 5.46 -18.17 -0.14
CA PRO A 53 5.90 -17.15 -1.06
C PRO A 53 6.77 -16.07 -0.40
N LEU A 54 7.59 -15.44 -1.22
CA LEU A 54 8.20 -14.16 -0.91
C LEU A 54 7.26 -13.04 -1.37
N TYR A 55 7.22 -11.95 -0.61
CA TYR A 55 6.36 -10.81 -0.87
C TYR A 55 7.14 -9.51 -0.99
N THR A 56 6.62 -8.58 -1.76
CA THR A 56 7.03 -7.17 -1.75
C THR A 56 5.93 -6.36 -1.09
N ILE A 57 6.32 -5.51 -0.14
CA ILE A 57 5.41 -4.60 0.57
C ILE A 57 5.61 -3.19 0.00
N TYR A 58 4.53 -2.56 -0.38
CA TYR A 58 4.48 -1.18 -0.87
C TYR A 58 3.68 -0.32 0.09
N LEU A 59 4.15 0.90 0.28
CA LEU A 59 3.40 1.98 0.90
C LEU A 59 2.72 2.80 -0.19
N GLN A 60 1.47 3.16 0.04
CA GLN A 60 0.72 4.04 -0.85
C GLN A 60 0.45 5.34 -0.13
N VAL A 61 0.87 6.45 -0.72
CA VAL A 61 0.67 7.79 -0.18
C VAL A 61 -0.15 8.59 -1.16
N ARG A 62 -1.24 9.18 -0.69
CA ARG A 62 -2.00 10.16 -1.45
C ARG A 62 -2.00 11.49 -0.73
N ASN A 63 -1.52 12.53 -1.40
CA ASN A 63 -1.52 13.90 -0.91
C ASN A 63 -2.27 14.82 -1.88
N ASP A 64 -2.72 15.97 -1.40
CA ASP A 64 -3.16 17.05 -2.28
C ASP A 64 -1.99 18.00 -2.61
N GLY A 65 -2.19 18.84 -3.64
CA GLY A 65 -1.15 19.74 -4.15
C GLY A 65 -0.72 20.84 -3.18
N ARG A 66 -1.38 20.99 -2.03
CA ARG A 66 -1.04 21.96 -0.97
C ARG A 66 -0.19 21.37 0.12
N TYR A 67 0.18 20.08 0.02
CA TYR A 67 1.12 19.47 0.97
C TYR A 67 2.46 20.25 0.93
N GLU A 68 2.94 20.67 2.09
CA GLU A 68 4.01 21.69 2.20
C GLU A 68 5.42 21.11 2.10
N TYR A 69 5.57 19.76 2.10
CA TYR A 69 6.89 19.12 2.14
C TYR A 69 7.12 18.30 0.88
N SER A 70 8.39 18.09 0.52
CA SER A 70 8.80 17.20 -0.59
C SER A 70 8.87 15.73 -0.19
N ASN A 71 8.80 15.43 1.11
CA ASN A 71 8.87 14.09 1.67
C ASN A 71 7.84 13.88 2.78
N LEU A 72 7.69 12.63 3.18
CA LEU A 72 6.88 12.21 4.32
C LEU A 72 7.65 11.14 5.10
N TRP A 73 7.99 11.43 6.34
CA TRP A 73 8.54 10.44 7.25
C TRP A 73 7.42 9.64 7.91
N LEU A 74 7.57 8.32 7.92
CA LEU A 74 6.64 7.39 8.55
C LEU A 74 7.37 6.53 9.57
N PHE A 75 6.74 6.34 10.73
CA PHE A 75 7.08 5.29 11.67
C PHE A 75 6.12 4.13 11.46
N ILE A 76 6.67 2.93 11.28
CA ILE A 76 5.91 1.73 11.01
C ILE A 76 6.24 0.70 12.10
N THR A 77 5.22 0.30 12.85
CA THR A 77 5.33 -0.81 13.81
C THR A 77 4.64 -2.02 13.21
N THR A 78 5.40 -3.10 13.03
CA THR A 78 4.87 -4.37 12.54
C THR A 78 4.85 -5.38 13.68
N SER A 79 3.68 -5.96 13.94
CA SER A 79 3.50 -7.03 14.93
C SER A 79 3.14 -8.33 14.24
N SER A 80 3.82 -9.42 14.60
CA SER A 80 3.54 -10.75 14.08
C SER A 80 2.44 -11.46 14.90
N PRO A 81 1.83 -12.54 14.38
CA PRO A 81 0.88 -13.36 15.14
C PRO A 81 1.46 -13.97 16.43
N THR A 82 2.79 -14.10 16.52
CA THR A 82 3.50 -14.63 17.69
C THR A 82 3.85 -13.56 18.72
N GLY A 83 3.49 -12.28 18.47
CA GLY A 83 3.78 -11.17 19.35
C GLY A 83 5.15 -10.52 19.17
N ALA A 84 5.95 -10.97 18.18
CA ALA A 84 7.20 -10.29 17.83
C ALA A 84 6.88 -8.93 17.18
N VAL A 85 7.60 -7.89 17.60
CA VAL A 85 7.39 -6.50 17.16
C VAL A 85 8.67 -5.97 16.50
N MET A 86 8.51 -5.30 15.37
CA MET A 86 9.57 -4.60 14.65
C MET A 86 9.13 -3.16 14.37
N GLN A 87 10.06 -2.23 14.48
CA GLN A 87 9.82 -0.81 14.19
C GLN A 87 10.78 -0.31 13.13
N ASP A 88 10.24 0.42 12.16
CA ASP A 88 10.97 1.03 11.07
C ASP A 88 10.69 2.54 10.97
N THR A 89 11.67 3.27 10.47
CA THR A 89 11.52 4.67 10.06
C THR A 89 11.76 4.74 8.56
N VAL A 90 10.78 5.24 7.82
CA VAL A 90 10.79 5.26 6.36
C VAL A 90 10.61 6.68 5.84
N GLU A 91 11.47 7.10 4.93
CA GLU A 91 11.29 8.34 4.18
C GLU A 91 10.58 8.04 2.85
N CYS A 92 9.45 8.67 2.64
CA CYS A 92 8.72 8.68 1.39
C CYS A 92 9.01 9.98 0.65
N VAL A 93 9.80 9.95 -0.41
CA VAL A 93 10.06 11.13 -1.26
C VAL A 93 8.86 11.30 -2.18
N LEU A 94 8.14 12.42 -2.04
CA LEU A 94 6.87 12.70 -2.74
C LEU A 94 7.04 13.67 -3.90
N ALA A 95 8.06 14.55 -3.85
CA ALA A 95 8.34 15.52 -4.91
C ALA A 95 9.82 15.49 -5.31
N ALA A 96 10.07 15.80 -6.56
CA ALA A 96 11.40 16.02 -7.11
C ALA A 96 12.02 17.35 -6.60
N PRO A 97 13.34 17.56 -6.73
CA PRO A 97 13.99 18.81 -6.29
C PRO A 97 13.45 20.09 -6.96
N ASP A 98 12.85 19.96 -8.13
CA ASP A 98 12.19 21.06 -8.86
C ASP A 98 10.75 21.35 -8.36
N GLY A 99 10.27 20.63 -7.34
CA GLY A 99 8.94 20.76 -6.75
C GLY A 99 7.83 19.98 -7.47
N ARG A 100 8.15 19.25 -8.53
CA ARG A 100 7.19 18.43 -9.26
C ARG A 100 6.85 17.18 -8.46
N TRP A 101 5.55 16.93 -8.27
CA TRP A 101 5.09 15.71 -7.60
C TRP A 101 5.47 14.45 -8.39
N LEU A 102 5.98 13.44 -7.69
CA LEU A 102 6.35 12.13 -8.27
C LEU A 102 5.12 11.25 -8.45
N GLY A 103 4.10 11.46 -7.64
CA GLY A 103 2.84 10.74 -7.73
C GLY A 103 2.05 11.06 -9.00
N ARG A 104 1.24 10.10 -9.45
CA ARG A 104 0.29 10.29 -10.54
C ARG A 104 -1.02 10.83 -9.98
N GLY A 105 -1.67 11.74 -10.72
CA GLY A 105 -2.94 12.25 -10.26
C GLY A 105 -3.60 13.25 -11.20
N SER A 106 -4.84 13.58 -10.86
CA SER A 106 -5.64 14.60 -11.51
C SER A 106 -6.45 15.34 -10.44
N GLY A 107 -6.92 16.57 -10.76
CA GLY A 107 -7.73 17.33 -9.82
C GLY A 107 -7.03 17.75 -8.54
N GLY A 108 -5.71 17.92 -8.57
CA GLY A 108 -4.92 18.40 -7.43
C GLY A 108 -4.59 17.35 -6.38
N ARG A 109 -4.84 16.05 -6.64
CA ARG A 109 -4.44 14.92 -5.80
C ARG A 109 -3.42 14.07 -6.50
N PHE A 110 -2.40 13.62 -5.76
CA PHE A 110 -1.28 12.84 -6.26
C PHE A 110 -1.15 11.56 -5.45
N SER A 111 -1.09 10.43 -6.16
CA SER A 111 -0.93 9.10 -5.56
C SER A 111 0.42 8.53 -5.95
N LEU A 112 1.20 8.12 -4.97
CA LEU A 112 2.50 7.50 -5.14
C LEU A 112 2.54 6.16 -4.42
N GLU A 113 3.07 5.14 -5.10
CA GLU A 113 3.37 3.86 -4.52
C GLU A 113 4.88 3.71 -4.40
N ILE A 114 5.33 3.37 -3.20
CA ILE A 114 6.75 3.33 -2.82
C ILE A 114 7.06 1.93 -2.31
N PRO A 115 8.05 1.22 -2.89
CA PRO A 115 8.51 -0.04 -2.33
C PRO A 115 9.08 0.19 -0.92
N TYR A 116 8.59 -0.58 0.05
CA TYR A 116 9.02 -0.50 1.43
C TYR A 116 9.94 -1.65 1.80
N ARG A 117 9.50 -2.87 1.47
CA ARG A 117 10.30 -4.08 1.74
C ARG A 117 10.21 -5.04 0.56
N TYR A 118 11.36 -5.58 0.18
CA TYR A 118 11.46 -6.58 -0.88
C TYR A 118 11.73 -7.98 -0.30
N GLN A 119 11.21 -9.00 -0.97
CA GLN A 119 11.48 -10.42 -0.69
C GLN A 119 11.27 -10.78 0.79
N VAL A 120 10.18 -10.24 1.38
CA VAL A 120 9.77 -10.54 2.75
C VAL A 120 9.10 -11.90 2.80
N ARG A 121 9.46 -12.72 3.77
CA ARG A 121 8.73 -13.92 4.12
C ARG A 121 7.94 -13.69 5.40
N PHE A 122 6.69 -14.14 5.41
CA PHE A 122 5.87 -14.21 6.62
C PHE A 122 5.99 -15.64 7.18
N PRO A 123 6.79 -15.87 8.24
CA PRO A 123 7.11 -17.22 8.68
C PRO A 123 5.96 -17.94 9.41
N TYR A 124 4.92 -17.23 9.79
CA TYR A 124 3.79 -17.76 10.55
C TYR A 124 2.47 -17.41 9.86
N GLU A 125 1.53 -18.35 9.87
CA GLU A 125 0.13 -18.08 9.53
C GLU A 125 -0.52 -17.24 10.63
N GLY A 126 -1.49 -16.41 10.27
CA GLY A 126 -2.22 -15.55 11.18
C GLY A 126 -2.24 -14.09 10.73
N VAL A 127 -2.59 -13.20 11.64
CA VAL A 127 -2.72 -11.77 11.34
C VAL A 127 -1.45 -11.04 11.73
N TYR A 128 -0.83 -10.38 10.74
CA TYR A 128 0.21 -9.39 10.94
C TYR A 128 -0.41 -8.00 10.99
N SER A 129 -0.08 -7.23 12.01
CA SER A 129 -0.57 -5.87 12.16
C SER A 129 0.50 -4.86 11.81
N PHE A 130 0.16 -3.90 10.95
CA PHE A 130 1.00 -2.76 10.62
C PHE A 130 0.34 -1.49 11.16
N GLU A 131 1.01 -0.81 12.08
CA GLU A 131 0.58 0.48 12.60
C GLU A 131 1.48 1.57 12.04
N ILE A 132 0.90 2.53 11.32
CA ILE A 132 1.61 3.61 10.64
C ILE A 132 1.26 4.95 11.28
N GLN A 133 2.29 5.70 11.61
CA GLN A 133 2.22 7.05 12.16
C GLN A 133 3.14 7.97 11.36
N HIS A 134 2.77 9.24 11.17
CA HIS A 134 3.71 10.19 10.57
C HIS A 134 4.84 10.56 11.54
N GLY A 135 6.06 10.65 11.01
CA GLY A 135 7.27 11.06 11.74
C GLY A 135 7.69 12.51 11.49
N MET A 136 6.79 13.32 10.93
CA MET A 136 7.06 14.74 10.69
C MET A 136 7.10 15.51 12.01
N ARG A 137 7.86 16.62 12.06
CA ARG A 137 8.05 17.43 13.28
C ARG A 137 6.82 18.22 13.73
N THR A 138 5.82 18.36 12.86
CA THR A 138 4.54 19.00 13.19
C THR A 138 3.63 18.06 13.97
N LYS A 139 2.84 18.58 14.90
CA LYS A 139 1.83 17.78 15.62
C LYS A 139 0.67 17.38 14.74
N GLU A 140 0.27 18.24 13.81
CA GLU A 140 -0.79 18.03 12.85
C GLU A 140 -0.23 18.21 11.45
N LEU A 141 -0.25 17.15 10.67
CA LEU A 141 0.21 17.14 9.29
C LEU A 141 -0.99 17.33 8.36
N LEU A 142 -0.95 18.41 7.58
CA LEU A 142 -2.02 18.77 6.67
C LEU A 142 -1.82 18.18 5.28
N HIS A 143 -2.93 17.99 4.54
CA HIS A 143 -2.92 17.67 3.12
C HIS A 143 -2.42 16.26 2.73
N VAL A 144 -2.36 15.34 3.69
CA VAL A 144 -2.29 13.90 3.42
C VAL A 144 -3.74 13.39 3.34
N ALA A 145 -4.12 12.82 2.21
CA ALA A 145 -5.50 12.37 1.98
C ALA A 145 -5.73 10.95 2.51
N ASP A 146 -4.82 10.04 2.18
CA ASP A 146 -4.85 8.66 2.67
C ASP A 146 -3.46 8.01 2.61
N ILE A 147 -3.32 6.95 3.39
CA ILE A 147 -2.17 6.05 3.43
C ILE A 147 -2.67 4.65 3.20
N GLY A 148 -1.90 3.85 2.47
CA GLY A 148 -2.23 2.47 2.21
C GLY A 148 -1.03 1.54 2.25
N ILE A 149 -1.34 0.25 2.35
CA ILE A 149 -0.40 -0.85 2.19
C ILE A 149 -0.88 -1.75 1.07
N ARG A 150 0.02 -2.15 0.19
CA ARG A 150 -0.18 -3.22 -0.77
C ARG A 150 0.93 -4.25 -0.62
N ILE A 151 0.54 -5.52 -0.53
CA ILE A 151 1.45 -6.65 -0.40
C ILE A 151 1.16 -7.62 -1.54
N GLN A 152 2.16 -7.91 -2.33
CA GLN A 152 2.05 -8.85 -3.46
C GLN A 152 3.21 -9.83 -3.45
N LYS A 153 3.02 -11.00 -4.08
CA LYS A 153 4.11 -11.95 -4.29
C LYS A 153 5.25 -11.30 -5.07
N ALA A 154 6.48 -11.56 -4.61
CA ALA A 154 7.67 -11.16 -5.34
C ALA A 154 7.87 -12.09 -6.55
N PHE A 155 8.31 -11.54 -7.67
CA PHE A 155 8.67 -12.29 -8.87
C PHE A 155 10.14 -12.69 -8.83
#